data_6a22125f5711aebff63c785e7f5bc05c
#
_entry.id   6a22125f5711aebff63c785e7f5bc05c
#
_cell.length_a   1.000
_cell.length_b   1.000
_cell.length_c   1.000
_cell.angle_alpha   90.00
_cell.angle_beta   90.00
_cell.angle_gamma   90.00
#
_symmetry.space_group_name_H-M   'P 1'
#
loop_
_entity.id
_entity.type
_entity.pdbx_description
1 polymer ?
#
loop_
_entity_poly.entity_id
_entity_poly.type
_entity_poly.pdbx_seq_one_letter_code
_entity_poly.pdbx_strand_id
1 'polypeptide(L)'
;MIQKQTWKDEIRILITDEEHIGSVQISIPLYVSDIFGKADALIYALFVDYNHRRCGVAKRLLQQAEQQAKLNGVKTIGLEFHKEESDTFVLKFYLKNGYKPFNKESDLLIKKL
;
A
#
# COMPACT_ATOMS: atom_id res chain seq x y z
N MET A 1 13.42 4.64 7.11
CA MET A 1 14.37 3.69 6.48
C MET A 1 13.65 2.92 5.38
N ILE A 2 14.29 2.76 4.25
CA ILE A 2 13.73 2.04 3.10
C ILE A 2 14.65 0.88 2.79
N GLN A 3 14.08 -0.34 2.79
CA GLN A 3 14.81 -1.56 2.44
C GLN A 3 14.17 -2.16 1.20
N LYS A 4 14.97 -2.35 0.15
CA LYS A 4 14.52 -2.94 -1.10
C LYS A 4 15.20 -4.28 -1.30
N GLN A 5 14.41 -5.31 -1.55
CA GLN A 5 14.92 -6.64 -1.90
C GLN A 5 14.39 -7.01 -3.28
N THR A 6 15.29 -7.46 -4.14
CA THR A 6 14.95 -7.86 -5.50
C THR A 6 15.20 -9.34 -5.65
N TRP A 7 14.16 -10.08 -5.98
CA TRP A 7 14.26 -11.49 -6.35
C TRP A 7 14.04 -11.63 -7.86
N LYS A 8 14.15 -12.83 -8.34
CA LYS A 8 13.97 -13.14 -9.76
C LYS A 8 12.61 -12.70 -10.29
N ASP A 9 11.58 -12.80 -9.47
CA ASP A 9 10.18 -12.61 -9.88
C ASP A 9 9.45 -11.51 -9.11
N GLU A 10 10.13 -10.82 -8.18
CA GLU A 10 9.46 -9.85 -7.33
C GLU A 10 10.44 -8.84 -6.76
N ILE A 11 9.96 -7.60 -6.60
CA ILE A 11 10.63 -6.59 -5.79
C ILE A 11 9.76 -6.36 -4.57
N ARG A 12 10.36 -6.42 -3.39
CA ARG A 12 9.71 -6.05 -2.13
C ARG A 12 10.40 -4.85 -1.53
N ILE A 13 9.59 -3.91 -1.07
CA ILE A 13 10.09 -2.69 -0.44
C ILE A 13 9.45 -2.58 0.93
N LEU A 14 10.29 -2.48 1.96
CA LEU A 14 9.85 -2.21 3.32
C LEU A 14 10.24 -0.78 3.68
N ILE A 15 9.28 0.01 4.10
CA ILE A 15 9.48 1.37 4.56
C ILE A 15 9.15 1.42 6.04
N THR A 16 10.11 1.83 6.86
CA THR A 16 9.93 2.01 8.30
C THR A 16 10.06 3.48 8.62
N ASP A 17 9.15 3.98 9.45
CA ASP A 17 9.21 5.35 9.93
C ASP A 17 10.51 5.59 10.73
N GLU A 18 11.04 6.83 10.70
CA GLU A 18 12.30 7.16 11.34
C GLU A 18 12.31 6.90 12.85
N GLU A 19 11.16 7.04 13.49
CA GLU A 19 11.01 6.79 14.92
C GLU A 19 10.61 5.34 15.23
N HIS A 20 10.54 4.48 14.21
CA HIS A 20 10.15 3.07 14.31
C HIS A 20 8.74 2.86 14.89
N ILE A 21 7.83 3.80 14.65
CA ILE A 21 6.46 3.73 15.13
C ILE A 21 5.47 3.23 14.09
N GLY A 22 5.94 2.97 12.88
CA GLY A 22 5.10 2.44 11.82
C GLY A 22 5.92 1.90 10.66
N SER A 23 5.26 1.12 9.82
CA SER A 23 5.89 0.55 8.62
C SER A 23 4.84 0.22 7.57
N VAL A 24 5.29 0.06 6.33
CA VAL A 24 4.47 -0.36 5.21
C VAL A 24 5.32 -1.19 4.27
N GLN A 25 4.70 -2.16 3.60
CA GLN A 25 5.40 -3.00 2.63
C GLN A 25 4.71 -2.89 1.27
N ILE A 26 5.53 -3.02 0.21
CA ILE A 26 5.07 -3.02 -1.18
C ILE A 26 5.60 -4.26 -1.85
N SER A 27 4.75 -4.94 -2.61
CA SER A 27 5.15 -6.06 -3.46
C SER A 27 4.94 -5.68 -4.92
N ILE A 28 5.99 -5.78 -5.73
CA ILE A 28 5.95 -5.50 -7.17
C ILE A 28 6.35 -6.78 -7.90
N PRO A 29 5.38 -7.54 -8.44
CA PRO A 29 5.71 -8.73 -9.21
C PRO A 29 6.30 -8.36 -10.57
N LEU A 30 7.34 -9.08 -11.00
CA LEU A 30 8.07 -8.80 -12.23
C LEU A 30 7.52 -9.55 -13.44
N TYR A 31 6.83 -10.66 -13.22
CA TYR A 31 6.28 -11.48 -14.30
C TYR A 31 4.80 -11.27 -14.55
N VAL A 32 4.11 -10.70 -13.59
CA VAL A 32 2.68 -10.43 -13.72
C VAL A 32 2.52 -8.95 -13.90
N SER A 33 2.11 -8.53 -15.08
CA SER A 33 1.93 -7.12 -15.38
C SER A 33 0.71 -6.51 -14.69
N ASP A 34 -0.07 -7.35 -14.03
CA ASP A 34 -1.38 -6.94 -13.56
C ASP A 34 -1.84 -7.84 -12.41
N ILE A 35 -1.79 -7.35 -11.19
CA ILE A 35 -2.26 -8.07 -10.02
C ILE A 35 -3.79 -7.97 -9.99
N PHE A 36 -4.46 -9.10 -9.83
CA PHE A 36 -5.92 -9.17 -9.83
C PHE A 36 -6.54 -8.54 -11.08
N GLY A 37 -5.76 -8.40 -12.16
CA GLY A 37 -6.22 -7.81 -13.40
C GLY A 37 -6.27 -6.28 -13.41
N LYS A 38 -5.77 -5.58 -12.38
CA LYS A 38 -5.92 -4.11 -12.31
C LYS A 38 -4.83 -3.33 -11.59
N ALA A 39 -3.86 -3.99 -11.01
CA ALA A 39 -2.78 -3.28 -10.30
C ALA A 39 -1.42 -3.87 -10.63
N ASP A 40 -0.41 -3.01 -10.69
CA ASP A 40 0.97 -3.40 -10.96
C ASP A 40 1.74 -3.73 -9.68
N ALA A 41 1.22 -3.33 -8.54
CA ALA A 41 1.83 -3.55 -7.24
C ALA A 41 0.77 -3.55 -6.15
N LEU A 42 1.10 -4.17 -5.02
CA LEU A 42 0.24 -4.18 -3.84
C LEU A 42 0.94 -3.56 -2.65
N ILE A 43 0.20 -2.75 -1.91
CA ILE A 43 0.58 -2.33 -0.56
C ILE A 43 0.02 -3.36 0.41
N TYR A 44 0.82 -3.75 1.38
CA TYR A 44 0.37 -4.63 2.45
C TYR A 44 1.07 -4.28 3.75
N ALA A 45 0.50 -4.76 4.86
CA ALA A 45 1.08 -4.57 6.19
C ALA A 45 1.38 -3.11 6.55
N LEU A 46 0.47 -2.19 6.19
CA LEU A 46 0.54 -0.83 6.70
C LEU A 46 0.17 -0.87 8.18
N PHE A 47 1.14 -0.53 9.02
CA PHE A 47 1.00 -0.59 10.46
C PHE A 47 1.52 0.69 11.10
N VAL A 48 0.80 1.19 12.09
CA VAL A 48 1.24 2.29 12.95
C VAL A 48 0.98 1.90 14.40
N ASP A 49 1.96 2.12 15.26
CA ASP A 49 1.82 1.86 16.68
C ASP A 49 0.58 2.55 17.25
N TYR A 50 -0.16 1.82 18.09
CA TYR A 50 -1.45 2.28 18.62
C TYR A 50 -1.39 3.68 19.23
N ASN A 51 -0.34 3.96 19.98
CA ASN A 51 -0.18 5.25 20.66
C ASN A 51 0.16 6.40 19.73
N HIS A 52 0.48 6.11 18.46
CA HIS A 52 0.91 7.10 17.47
C HIS A 52 -0.06 7.19 16.28
N ARG A 53 -1.23 6.59 16.41
CA ARG A 53 -2.26 6.67 15.39
C ARG A 53 -2.87 8.07 15.34
N ARG A 54 -3.38 8.47 14.18
CA ARG A 54 -3.99 9.79 13.94
C ARG A 54 -3.00 10.97 14.00
N CYS A 55 -1.69 10.68 13.97
CA CYS A 55 -0.64 11.70 13.96
C CYS A 55 -0.05 11.94 12.56
N GLY A 56 -0.70 11.42 11.51
CA GLY A 56 -0.22 11.59 10.15
C GLY A 56 0.86 10.59 9.73
N VAL A 57 1.26 9.66 10.59
CA VAL A 57 2.30 8.66 10.27
C VAL A 57 1.83 7.73 9.15
N ALA A 58 0.60 7.22 9.23
CA ALA A 58 0.06 6.34 8.19
C ALA A 58 0.01 7.04 6.84
N LYS A 59 -0.40 8.29 6.81
CA LYS A 59 -0.44 9.07 5.58
C LYS A 59 0.96 9.25 4.98
N ARG A 60 1.95 9.58 5.80
CA ARG A 60 3.34 9.71 5.34
C ARG A 60 3.88 8.39 4.80
N LEU A 61 3.64 7.29 5.50
CA LEU A 61 4.05 5.97 5.04
C LEU A 61 3.39 5.61 3.72
N LEU A 62 2.09 5.87 3.58
CA LEU A 62 1.37 5.61 2.35
C LEU A 62 1.95 6.43 1.20
N GLN A 63 2.24 7.70 1.41
CA GLN A 63 2.84 8.57 0.41
C GLN A 63 4.24 8.10 0.01
N GLN A 64 5.05 7.66 0.97
CA GLN A 64 6.38 7.11 0.69
C GLN A 64 6.27 5.81 -0.11
N ALA A 65 5.30 4.96 0.22
CA ALA A 65 5.05 3.74 -0.53
C ALA A 65 4.69 4.03 -1.98
N GLU A 66 3.80 4.98 -2.21
CA GLU A 66 3.39 5.41 -3.54
C GLU A 66 4.58 5.98 -4.34
N GLN A 67 5.41 6.78 -3.69
CA GLN A 67 6.60 7.34 -4.32
C GLN A 67 7.59 6.25 -4.74
N GLN A 68 7.86 5.29 -3.85
CA GLN A 68 8.75 4.18 -4.16
C GLN A 68 8.21 3.30 -5.27
N ALA A 69 6.91 3.04 -5.28
CA ALA A 69 6.26 2.30 -6.35
C ALA A 69 6.43 3.03 -7.69
N LYS A 70 6.17 4.32 -7.70
CA LYS A 70 6.29 5.15 -8.90
C LYS A 70 7.73 5.16 -9.44
N LEU A 71 8.72 5.24 -8.56
CA LEU A 71 10.13 5.16 -8.93
C LEU A 71 10.51 3.81 -9.56
N ASN A 72 9.76 2.76 -9.26
CA ASN A 72 9.95 1.44 -9.85
C ASN A 72 9.00 1.15 -11.01
N GLY A 73 8.40 2.17 -11.61
CA GLY A 73 7.59 2.04 -12.82
C GLY A 73 6.15 1.63 -12.60
N VAL A 74 5.67 1.61 -11.36
CA VAL A 74 4.28 1.24 -11.06
C VAL A 74 3.35 2.38 -11.49
N LYS A 75 2.32 2.05 -12.24
CA LYS A 75 1.31 3.01 -12.70
C LYS A 75 0.03 2.95 -11.87
N THR A 76 -0.34 1.76 -11.42
CA THR A 76 -1.51 1.55 -10.60
C THR A 76 -1.12 0.71 -9.39
N ILE A 77 -1.37 1.23 -8.21
CA ILE A 77 -1.10 0.54 -6.97
C ILE A 77 -2.43 0.10 -6.34
N GLY A 78 -2.42 -1.06 -5.73
CA GLY A 78 -3.61 -1.63 -5.09
C GLY A 78 -3.35 -2.06 -3.67
N LEU A 79 -4.41 -2.31 -2.96
CA LEU A 79 -4.39 -2.95 -1.65
C LEU A 79 -5.69 -3.73 -1.46
N GLU A 80 -5.63 -4.78 -0.67
CA GLU A 80 -6.82 -5.53 -0.28
C GLU A 80 -7.37 -4.95 1.01
N PHE A 81 -8.66 -4.65 1.00
CA PHE A 81 -9.37 -4.15 2.18
C PHE A 81 -10.49 -5.12 2.52
N HIS A 82 -10.34 -5.84 3.62
CA HIS A 82 -11.32 -6.82 4.07
C HIS A 82 -12.36 -6.15 4.98
N LYS A 83 -13.52 -5.84 4.44
CA LYS A 83 -14.59 -5.11 5.15
C LYS A 83 -15.04 -5.79 6.43
N GLU A 84 -14.98 -7.11 6.46
CA GLU A 84 -15.39 -7.89 7.62
C GLU A 84 -14.39 -7.83 8.78
N GLU A 85 -13.13 -7.55 8.48
CA GLU A 85 -12.04 -7.55 9.44
C GLU A 85 -11.56 -6.16 9.80
N SER A 86 -12.06 -5.14 9.10
CA SER A 86 -11.52 -3.79 9.19
C SER A 86 -12.59 -2.77 9.56
N ASP A 87 -12.16 -1.77 10.30
CA ASP A 87 -12.97 -0.64 10.72
C ASP A 87 -13.34 0.26 9.52
N THR A 88 -14.56 0.78 9.49
CA THR A 88 -14.99 1.77 8.50
C THR A 88 -14.11 3.02 8.48
N PHE A 89 -13.48 3.35 9.59
CA PHE A 89 -12.55 4.46 9.69
C PHE A 89 -11.33 4.23 8.79
N VAL A 90 -10.84 3.00 8.72
CA VAL A 90 -9.72 2.63 7.86
C VAL A 90 -10.08 2.77 6.39
N LEU A 91 -11.28 2.34 6.02
CA LEU A 91 -11.78 2.51 4.65
C LEU A 91 -11.83 3.99 4.26
N LYS A 92 -12.38 4.84 5.12
CA LYS A 92 -12.43 6.28 4.88
C LYS A 92 -11.04 6.88 4.69
N PHE A 93 -10.06 6.41 5.45
CA PHE A 93 -8.68 6.82 5.31
C PHE A 93 -8.15 6.56 3.89
N TYR A 94 -8.34 5.34 3.37
CA TYR A 94 -7.90 5.01 2.03
C TYR A 94 -8.65 5.79 0.95
N LEU A 95 -9.98 5.91 1.07
CA LEU A 95 -10.78 6.67 0.12
C LEU A 95 -10.35 8.13 0.08
N LYS A 96 -10.07 8.71 1.22
CA LYS A 96 -9.62 10.10 1.35
C LYS A 96 -8.24 10.31 0.72
N ASN A 97 -7.42 9.27 0.67
CA ASN A 97 -6.09 9.32 0.07
C ASN A 97 -6.08 8.89 -1.41
N GLY A 98 -7.24 8.82 -2.04
CA GLY A 98 -7.35 8.63 -3.47
C GLY A 98 -7.56 7.20 -3.95
N TYR A 99 -7.73 6.26 -3.03
CA TYR A 99 -8.02 4.87 -3.36
C TYR A 99 -9.50 4.70 -3.66
N LYS A 100 -9.83 3.86 -4.62
CA LYS A 100 -11.20 3.58 -5.03
C LYS A 100 -11.41 2.08 -5.12
N PRO A 101 -12.60 1.57 -4.76
CA PRO A 101 -12.92 0.17 -5.00
C PRO A 101 -12.79 -0.16 -6.49
N PHE A 102 -12.18 -1.30 -6.79
CA PHE A 102 -12.10 -1.79 -8.16
C PHE A 102 -13.50 -2.07 -8.72
N ASN A 103 -14.34 -2.74 -7.91
CA ASN A 103 -15.75 -2.93 -8.21
C ASN A 103 -16.51 -3.16 -6.89
N LYS A 104 -17.83 -3.35 -6.98
CA LYS A 104 -18.69 -3.51 -5.80
C LYS A 104 -18.46 -4.81 -5.04
N GLU A 105 -17.93 -5.82 -5.71
CA GLU A 105 -17.77 -7.17 -5.16
C GLU A 105 -16.36 -7.46 -4.70
N SER A 106 -15.41 -6.64 -5.10
CA SER A 106 -13.99 -6.85 -4.82
C SER A 106 -13.55 -6.15 -3.53
N ASP A 107 -12.67 -6.80 -2.79
CA ASP A 107 -11.97 -6.17 -1.67
C ASP A 107 -10.78 -5.33 -2.12
N LEU A 108 -10.53 -5.24 -3.42
CA LEU A 108 -9.40 -4.51 -3.97
C LEU A 108 -9.72 -3.02 -4.08
N LEU A 109 -8.87 -2.20 -3.48
CA LEU A 109 -8.85 -0.76 -3.68
C LEU A 109 -7.66 -0.42 -4.57
N ILE A 110 -7.84 0.49 -5.51
CA ILE A 110 -6.77 0.88 -6.45
C ILE A 110 -6.61 2.39 -6.49
N LYS A 111 -5.41 2.82 -6.86
CA LYS A 111 -5.08 4.22 -7.09
C LYS A 111 -4.11 4.31 -8.27
N LYS A 112 -4.39 5.18 -9.21
CA LYS A 112 -3.45 5.50 -10.30
C LYS A 112 -2.42 6.50 -9.79
N LEU A 113 -1.18 6.20 -10.04
CA LEU A 113 -0.04 7.02 -9.61
C LEU A 113 0.39 8.01 -10.68
#